data_8812adf9c4338168482a2d52dee9fecf
#
_entry.id   8812adf9c4338168482a2d52dee9fecf
#
_cell.length_a   1.000
_cell.length_b   1.000
_cell.length_c   1.000
_cell.angle_alpha   90.00
_cell.angle_beta   90.00
_cell.angle_gamma   90.00
#
_symmetry.space_group_name_H-M   'P 1'
#
loop_
_entity.id
_entity.type
_entity.pdbx_description
1 polymer ?
#
loop_
_entity_poly.entity_id
_entity_poly.type
_entity_poly.pdbx_seq_one_letter_code
_entity_poly.pdbx_strand_id
1 'polypeptide(L)'
;MPNKEISSACIDIRENDLLELSAEVLATLLRDHTTGHNIFWATHDYEALGSGYDYHSEILPELITGKNGMVIRPRVLKSKENQTDRAKDMAEVFTPSWVCNAQNNLVDEAWFGRKDVFNFENTEKHTWTPNPNKIEFPEGKTWKDYVRATRMEMTCGEAPYLVSRYDTTTGEEIPLEQRIGLLDRKLRVVSENTETSGEWLDWAQTAYMNTYGFEWQGDNLLLAREALLWTFIEYYQAKFHKQPMLKSINYIAYIISWNLWQMDGLKGVVPDSCHAEIEMVDLFSSEGKEKPCQGCVDGGYYHHNGTYCLLRDWGVKDPVTKENNRKIRFIDLIKK
;
A
#
# COMPACT_ATOMS: atom_id res chain seq x y z
N MET A 1 -24.25 3.69 -20.87
CA MET A 1 -24.65 3.11 -19.56
C MET A 1 -24.71 4.27 -18.58
N PRO A 2 -25.72 4.38 -17.70
CA PRO A 2 -25.75 5.43 -16.72
C PRO A 2 -24.54 5.26 -15.79
N ASN A 3 -23.79 6.35 -15.55
CA ASN A 3 -22.74 6.39 -14.55
C ASN A 3 -23.39 6.05 -13.20
N LYS A 4 -23.10 4.87 -12.66
CA LYS A 4 -23.44 4.53 -11.28
C LYS A 4 -22.59 5.46 -10.42
N GLU A 5 -23.19 6.36 -9.68
CA GLU A 5 -22.49 7.14 -8.67
C GLU A 5 -21.93 6.16 -7.64
N ILE A 6 -20.61 6.06 -7.58
CA ILE A 6 -19.92 5.25 -6.59
C ILE A 6 -20.12 5.97 -5.26
N SER A 7 -20.81 5.34 -4.32
CA SER A 7 -21.05 5.90 -3.00
C SER A 7 -19.72 6.01 -2.24
N SER A 8 -19.34 7.21 -1.85
CA SER A 8 -18.12 7.49 -1.08
C SER A 8 -18.19 7.06 0.39
N ALA A 9 -19.35 6.61 0.84
CA ALA A 9 -19.65 6.37 2.25
C ALA A 9 -19.36 4.94 2.74
N CYS A 10 -18.56 4.14 2.02
CA CYS A 10 -18.30 2.76 2.44
C CYS A 10 -16.86 2.59 2.92
N ILE A 11 -16.69 2.16 4.18
CA ILE A 11 -15.40 1.77 4.77
C ILE A 11 -14.81 0.62 3.96
N ASP A 12 -15.67 -0.33 3.58
CA ASP A 12 -15.33 -1.53 2.81
C ASP A 12 -15.51 -1.27 1.32
N ILE A 13 -14.40 -1.22 0.60
CA ILE A 13 -14.38 -1.15 -0.87
C ILE A 13 -14.52 -2.58 -1.36
N ARG A 14 -15.70 -2.92 -1.87
CA ARG A 14 -15.98 -4.28 -2.30
C ARG A 14 -15.28 -4.58 -3.62
N GLU A 15 -14.65 -5.73 -3.70
CA GLU A 15 -14.03 -6.23 -4.93
C GLU A 15 -15.08 -6.40 -6.06
N ASN A 16 -16.33 -6.62 -5.71
CA ASN A 16 -17.44 -6.59 -6.68
C ASN A 16 -17.63 -5.22 -7.33
N ASP A 17 -17.49 -4.13 -6.59
CA ASP A 17 -17.60 -2.76 -7.12
C ASP A 17 -16.40 -2.43 -8.02
N LEU A 18 -15.21 -2.92 -7.66
CA LEU A 18 -14.03 -2.83 -8.52
C LEU A 18 -14.19 -3.63 -9.82
N LEU A 19 -14.75 -4.85 -9.71
CA LEU A 19 -15.04 -5.69 -10.88
C LEU A 19 -16.09 -5.04 -11.81
N GLU A 20 -17.13 -4.41 -11.23
CA GLU A 20 -18.10 -3.62 -12.00
C GLU A 20 -17.48 -2.39 -12.67
N LEU A 21 -16.48 -1.77 -12.02
CA LEU A 21 -15.73 -0.67 -12.61
C LEU A 21 -14.88 -1.16 -13.77
N SER A 22 -14.05 -2.19 -13.57
CA SER A 22 -13.26 -2.87 -14.59
C SER A 22 -12.58 -4.11 -14.00
N ALA A 23 -12.72 -5.25 -14.67
CA ALA A 23 -11.98 -6.47 -14.33
C ALA A 23 -10.46 -6.27 -14.41
N GLU A 24 -9.97 -5.39 -15.30
CA GLU A 24 -8.56 -5.05 -15.43
C GLU A 24 -8.02 -4.34 -14.18
N VAL A 25 -8.81 -3.46 -13.55
CA VAL A 25 -8.43 -2.76 -12.32
C VAL A 25 -8.21 -3.77 -11.20
N LEU A 26 -9.16 -4.66 -10.94
CA LEU A 26 -9.03 -5.69 -9.91
C LEU A 26 -7.83 -6.62 -10.17
N ALA A 27 -7.68 -7.10 -11.40
CA ALA A 27 -6.54 -7.94 -11.79
C ALA A 27 -5.20 -7.22 -11.60
N THR A 28 -5.15 -5.91 -11.85
CA THR A 28 -3.95 -5.09 -11.64
C THR A 28 -3.65 -4.92 -10.15
N LEU A 29 -4.66 -4.70 -9.31
CA LEU A 29 -4.48 -4.58 -7.87
C LEU A 29 -4.05 -5.90 -7.21
N LEU A 30 -4.40 -7.04 -7.79
CA LEU A 30 -3.95 -8.35 -7.31
C LEU A 30 -2.52 -8.69 -7.75
N ARG A 31 -2.00 -8.04 -8.79
CA ARG A 31 -0.71 -8.41 -9.38
C ARG A 31 0.46 -8.20 -8.43
N ASP A 32 1.30 -9.24 -8.27
CA ASP A 32 2.65 -9.14 -7.73
C ASP A 32 3.67 -9.11 -8.89
N HIS A 33 4.41 -8.01 -8.96
CA HIS A 33 5.39 -7.80 -10.02
C HIS A 33 6.74 -8.47 -9.77
N THR A 34 6.97 -8.96 -8.57
CA THR A 34 8.16 -9.74 -8.21
C THR A 34 8.08 -11.14 -8.76
N THR A 35 7.00 -11.84 -8.47
CA THR A 35 6.79 -13.24 -8.85
C THR A 35 6.18 -13.36 -10.25
N GLY A 36 5.48 -12.34 -10.70
CA GLY A 36 4.69 -12.39 -11.94
C GLY A 36 3.34 -13.09 -11.78
N HIS A 37 2.94 -13.42 -10.57
CA HIS A 37 1.66 -14.02 -10.17
C HIS A 37 0.77 -12.99 -9.46
N ASN A 38 -0.32 -13.41 -8.86
CA ASN A 38 -1.04 -12.56 -7.93
C ASN A 38 -0.36 -12.58 -6.55
N ILE A 39 -0.70 -11.61 -5.70
CA ILE A 39 -0.41 -11.69 -4.27
C ILE A 39 -1.10 -12.93 -3.69
N PHE A 40 -0.53 -13.53 -2.67
CA PHE A 40 -1.07 -14.73 -2.04
C PHE A 40 -1.52 -14.43 -0.60
N TRP A 41 -2.33 -15.32 -0.02
CA TRP A 41 -2.96 -15.06 1.28
C TRP A 41 -1.96 -14.74 2.38
N ALA A 42 -0.92 -15.56 2.56
CA ALA A 42 0.08 -15.46 3.62
C ALA A 42 -0.54 -15.39 5.03
N THR A 43 -1.68 -16.05 5.21
CA THR A 43 -2.41 -16.21 6.46
C THR A 43 -3.24 -17.49 6.43
N HIS A 44 -3.45 -18.10 7.60
CA HIS A 44 -4.29 -19.31 7.76
C HIS A 44 -5.77 -19.00 7.99
N ASP A 45 -6.15 -17.73 8.11
CA ASP A 45 -7.50 -17.30 8.51
C ASP A 45 -8.61 -17.72 7.55
N TYR A 46 -8.27 -18.01 6.30
CA TYR A 46 -9.22 -18.31 5.23
C TYR A 46 -9.25 -19.79 4.85
N GLU A 47 -8.35 -20.64 5.36
CA GLU A 47 -8.22 -22.07 4.98
C GLU A 47 -9.52 -22.88 5.18
N ALA A 48 -10.32 -22.51 6.20
CA ALA A 48 -11.62 -23.13 6.45
C ALA A 48 -12.65 -22.92 5.32
N LEU A 49 -12.40 -21.96 4.41
CA LEU A 49 -13.25 -21.72 3.23
C LEU A 49 -13.02 -22.75 2.11
N GLY A 50 -11.94 -23.53 2.19
CA GLY A 50 -11.64 -24.62 1.26
C GLY A 50 -10.54 -24.34 0.26
N SER A 51 -10.51 -25.08 -0.83
CA SER A 51 -9.45 -25.03 -1.83
C SER A 51 -9.28 -23.63 -2.42
N GLY A 52 -8.01 -23.19 -2.54
CA GLY A 52 -7.62 -21.87 -3.04
C GLY A 52 -7.49 -20.79 -1.96
N TYR A 53 -7.83 -21.12 -0.70
CA TYR A 53 -7.68 -20.23 0.44
C TYR A 53 -6.52 -20.62 1.37
N ASP A 54 -5.68 -21.55 0.91
CA ASP A 54 -4.51 -22.01 1.65
C ASP A 54 -3.47 -20.89 1.73
N TYR A 55 -2.65 -20.92 2.76
CA TYR A 55 -1.65 -19.89 3.07
C TYR A 55 -0.82 -19.44 1.85
N HIS A 56 -0.32 -20.36 1.02
CA HIS A 56 0.48 -20.07 -0.17
C HIS A 56 -0.32 -19.92 -1.46
N SER A 57 -1.64 -20.04 -1.42
CA SER A 57 -2.50 -19.90 -2.60
C SER A 57 -2.62 -18.43 -3.02
N GLU A 58 -2.58 -18.20 -4.35
CA GLU A 58 -2.81 -16.86 -4.92
C GLU A 58 -4.23 -16.38 -4.61
N ILE A 59 -4.40 -15.10 -4.35
CA ILE A 59 -5.73 -14.48 -4.27
C ILE A 59 -6.23 -14.30 -5.71
N LEU A 60 -7.26 -15.07 -6.06
CA LEU A 60 -7.89 -15.03 -7.37
C LEU A 60 -9.21 -14.24 -7.32
N PRO A 61 -9.56 -13.49 -8.37
CA PRO A 61 -10.82 -12.72 -8.41
C PRO A 61 -12.06 -13.53 -8.04
N GLU A 62 -12.17 -14.76 -8.51
CA GLU A 62 -13.31 -15.66 -8.23
C GLU A 62 -13.45 -16.08 -6.76
N LEU A 63 -12.36 -16.01 -6.00
CA LEU A 63 -12.36 -16.32 -4.55
C LEU A 63 -12.85 -15.14 -3.70
N ILE A 64 -12.86 -13.93 -4.24
CA ILE A 64 -13.16 -12.69 -3.50
C ILE A 64 -14.30 -11.87 -4.12
N THR A 65 -14.91 -12.34 -5.21
CA THR A 65 -16.01 -11.64 -5.91
C THR A 65 -17.27 -12.50 -6.00
N GLY A 66 -18.34 -11.96 -6.55
CA GLY A 66 -19.63 -12.62 -6.66
C GLY A 66 -20.22 -12.92 -5.27
N LYS A 67 -20.52 -14.16 -4.98
CA LYS A 67 -21.01 -14.63 -3.66
C LYS A 67 -19.93 -14.52 -2.56
N ASN A 68 -18.67 -14.46 -2.95
CA ASN A 68 -17.52 -14.38 -2.05
C ASN A 68 -17.07 -12.93 -1.76
N GLY A 69 -17.77 -11.92 -2.27
CA GLY A 69 -17.42 -10.49 -2.12
C GLY A 69 -17.48 -9.93 -0.70
N MET A 70 -17.48 -10.78 0.30
CA MET A 70 -17.40 -10.43 1.73
C MET A 70 -16.29 -11.21 2.44
N VAL A 71 -15.42 -11.89 1.69
CA VAL A 71 -14.33 -12.71 2.24
C VAL A 71 -13.24 -11.81 2.80
N ILE A 72 -12.74 -10.88 2.00
CA ILE A 72 -11.80 -9.87 2.47
C ILE A 72 -12.60 -8.68 3.00
N ARG A 73 -12.29 -8.24 4.20
CA ARG A 73 -12.92 -7.08 4.84
C ARG A 73 -11.93 -6.34 5.72
N PRO A 74 -12.06 -5.01 5.84
CA PRO A 74 -11.31 -4.24 6.82
C PRO A 74 -11.37 -4.85 8.22
N ARG A 75 -10.29 -4.79 8.96
CA ARG A 75 -10.17 -5.37 10.30
C ARG A 75 -11.32 -4.96 11.23
N VAL A 76 -11.70 -3.70 11.17
CA VAL A 76 -12.75 -3.14 12.02
C VAL A 76 -14.12 -3.84 11.80
N LEU A 77 -14.34 -4.45 10.64
CA LEU A 77 -15.53 -5.22 10.30
C LEU A 77 -15.39 -6.72 10.58
N LYS A 78 -14.19 -7.21 10.94
CA LYS A 78 -13.96 -8.59 11.36
C LYS A 78 -14.48 -8.80 12.79
N SER A 79 -14.79 -10.04 13.18
CA SER A 79 -15.23 -10.35 14.56
C SER A 79 -14.12 -10.01 15.56
N LYS A 80 -14.50 -9.72 16.81
CA LYS A 80 -13.51 -9.43 17.88
C LYS A 80 -12.58 -10.61 18.16
N GLU A 81 -13.06 -11.83 17.96
CA GLU A 81 -12.27 -13.05 18.08
C GLU A 81 -11.18 -13.08 17.02
N ASN A 82 -11.53 -12.93 15.74
CA ASN A 82 -10.56 -12.85 14.65
C ASN A 82 -9.55 -11.72 14.83
N GLN A 83 -9.99 -10.53 15.29
CA GLN A 83 -9.08 -9.40 15.57
C GLN A 83 -8.08 -9.75 16.67
N THR A 84 -8.50 -10.50 17.69
CA THR A 84 -7.64 -10.90 18.80
C THR A 84 -6.63 -11.95 18.39
N ASP A 85 -7.05 -12.94 17.59
CA ASP A 85 -6.18 -14.01 17.11
C ASP A 85 -5.12 -13.45 16.15
N ARG A 86 -5.53 -12.61 15.20
CA ARG A 86 -4.56 -11.92 14.31
C ARG A 86 -3.57 -11.04 15.05
N ALA A 87 -3.99 -10.37 16.12
CA ALA A 87 -3.07 -9.57 16.95
C ALA A 87 -2.05 -10.43 17.69
N LYS A 88 -2.42 -11.64 18.14
CA LYS A 88 -1.52 -12.57 18.84
C LYS A 88 -0.58 -13.31 17.90
N ASP A 89 -1.15 -13.84 16.81
CA ASP A 89 -0.44 -14.79 15.94
C ASP A 89 0.35 -14.10 14.84
N MET A 90 -0.14 -12.94 14.37
CA MET A 90 0.42 -12.19 13.24
C MET A 90 0.97 -10.81 13.63
N ALA A 91 0.93 -10.45 14.93
CA ALA A 91 1.30 -9.12 15.43
C ALA A 91 0.57 -7.96 14.71
N GLU A 92 -0.64 -8.22 14.20
CA GLU A 92 -1.47 -7.24 13.51
C GLU A 92 -2.04 -6.23 14.52
N VAL A 93 -1.33 -5.14 14.72
CA VAL A 93 -1.73 -4.05 15.62
C VAL A 93 -2.06 -2.82 14.80
N PHE A 94 -3.33 -2.41 14.81
CA PHE A 94 -3.77 -1.21 14.12
C PHE A 94 -3.64 0.02 15.01
N THR A 95 -3.16 1.09 14.41
CA THR A 95 -2.86 2.33 15.10
C THR A 95 -4.04 3.30 14.96
N PRO A 96 -4.56 3.87 16.06
CA PRO A 96 -5.61 4.88 15.97
C PRO A 96 -5.18 6.08 15.11
N SER A 97 -6.12 6.66 14.38
CA SER A 97 -5.83 7.74 13.43
C SER A 97 -5.19 8.95 14.08
N TRP A 98 -5.51 9.27 15.35
CA TRP A 98 -4.85 10.37 16.04
C TRP A 98 -3.35 10.13 16.28
N VAL A 99 -2.92 8.87 16.47
CA VAL A 99 -1.49 8.51 16.57
C VAL A 99 -0.84 8.60 15.19
N CYS A 100 -1.50 8.08 14.14
CA CYS A 100 -1.03 8.22 12.76
C CYS A 100 -0.84 9.70 12.40
N ASN A 101 -1.80 10.55 12.79
CA ASN A 101 -1.72 11.99 12.58
C ASN A 101 -0.49 12.60 13.26
N ALA A 102 -0.30 12.32 14.55
CA ALA A 102 0.82 12.85 15.32
C ALA A 102 2.17 12.46 14.69
N GLN A 103 2.33 11.20 14.27
CA GLN A 103 3.56 10.74 13.63
C GLN A 103 3.75 11.35 12.23
N ASN A 104 2.70 11.46 11.42
CA ASN A 104 2.76 12.12 10.13
C ASN A 104 3.07 13.62 10.27
N ASN A 105 2.60 14.27 11.33
CA ASN A 105 2.95 15.66 11.63
C ASN A 105 4.45 15.82 11.94
N LEU A 106 5.08 14.86 12.63
CA LEU A 106 6.53 14.88 12.85
C LEU A 106 7.32 14.74 11.55
N VAL A 107 6.84 13.90 10.61
CA VAL A 107 7.46 13.76 9.28
C VAL A 107 7.39 15.08 8.52
N ASP A 108 6.25 15.76 8.58
CA ASP A 108 6.08 17.05 7.90
C ASP A 108 6.81 18.18 8.62
N GLU A 109 6.84 18.20 9.96
CA GLU A 109 7.65 19.15 10.73
C GLU A 109 9.12 19.09 10.30
N ALA A 110 9.67 17.87 10.16
CA ALA A 110 11.04 17.68 9.69
C ALA A 110 11.26 18.18 8.26
N TRP A 111 10.26 18.05 7.37
CA TRP A 111 10.36 18.52 5.99
C TRP A 111 10.18 20.04 5.85
N PHE A 112 9.20 20.62 6.56
CA PHE A 112 8.84 22.04 6.48
C PHE A 112 9.67 22.92 7.42
N GLY A 113 10.28 22.35 8.46
CA GLY A 113 10.97 23.10 9.52
C GLY A 113 10.02 23.84 10.48
N ARG A 114 8.73 23.52 10.46
CA ARG A 114 7.70 24.11 11.33
C ARG A 114 6.57 23.14 11.62
N LYS A 115 5.88 23.35 12.74
CA LYS A 115 4.68 22.60 13.16
C LYS A 115 3.40 23.11 12.48
N ASP A 116 2.32 22.39 12.70
CA ASP A 116 0.95 22.78 12.37
C ASP A 116 0.74 23.10 10.89
N VAL A 117 1.41 22.34 10.01
CA VAL A 117 1.34 22.57 8.56
C VAL A 117 -0.02 22.18 8.00
N PHE A 118 -0.46 20.95 8.21
CA PHE A 118 -1.70 20.41 7.64
C PHE A 118 -2.88 20.46 8.60
N ASN A 119 -2.62 20.38 9.89
CA ASN A 119 -3.66 20.42 10.92
C ASN A 119 -3.09 20.87 12.28
N PHE A 120 -4.01 21.18 13.19
CA PHE A 120 -3.73 21.53 14.58
C PHE A 120 -4.20 20.37 15.47
N GLU A 121 -3.29 19.76 16.22
CA GLU A 121 -3.61 18.65 17.10
C GLU A 121 -4.22 19.13 18.44
N ASN A 122 -5.20 18.37 18.91
CA ASN A 122 -5.68 18.43 20.28
C ASN A 122 -5.31 17.11 20.98
N THR A 123 -4.18 17.08 21.64
CA THR A 123 -3.62 15.88 22.29
C THR A 123 -4.49 15.37 23.45
N GLU A 124 -5.19 16.26 24.16
CA GLU A 124 -6.07 15.88 25.29
C GLU A 124 -7.33 15.14 24.78
N LYS A 125 -7.86 15.54 23.63
CA LYS A 125 -9.08 14.96 23.05
C LYS A 125 -8.81 13.90 21.99
N HIS A 126 -7.56 13.66 21.63
CA HIS A 126 -7.16 12.75 20.55
C HIS A 126 -7.84 13.12 19.21
N THR A 127 -7.93 14.41 18.92
CA THR A 127 -8.54 14.96 17.71
C THR A 127 -7.62 15.95 17.02
N TRP A 128 -7.99 16.36 15.82
CA TRP A 128 -7.29 17.41 15.07
C TRP A 128 -8.28 18.28 14.30
N THR A 129 -7.85 19.47 13.97
CA THR A 129 -8.60 20.39 13.11
C THR A 129 -7.75 20.71 11.88
N PRO A 130 -8.25 20.53 10.66
CA PRO A 130 -7.51 20.87 9.44
C PRO A 130 -7.07 22.34 9.43
N ASN A 131 -5.86 22.62 8.95
CA ASN A 131 -5.45 23.97 8.64
C ASN A 131 -6.28 24.48 7.44
N PRO A 132 -7.10 25.53 7.58
CA PRO A 132 -7.96 25.99 6.51
C PRO A 132 -7.22 26.77 5.41
N ASN A 133 -5.97 27.17 5.66
CA ASN A 133 -5.18 27.97 4.74
C ASN A 133 -4.50 27.08 3.69
N LYS A 134 -4.24 27.66 2.52
CA LYS A 134 -3.37 27.04 1.52
C LYS A 134 -1.99 26.80 2.13
N ILE A 135 -1.41 25.63 1.82
CA ILE A 135 -0.10 25.25 2.37
C ILE A 135 1.00 26.12 1.78
N GLU A 136 1.76 26.75 2.66
CA GLU A 136 2.95 27.56 2.33
C GLU A 136 4.22 26.72 2.50
N PHE A 137 5.17 26.88 1.58
CA PHE A 137 6.40 26.10 1.52
C PHE A 137 7.59 26.90 2.02
N PRO A 138 8.60 26.23 2.61
CA PRO A 138 9.84 26.89 3.07
C PRO A 138 10.56 27.58 1.91
N GLU A 139 11.34 28.59 2.23
CA GLU A 139 12.20 29.28 1.24
C GLU A 139 13.09 28.26 0.51
N GLY A 140 13.16 28.40 -0.82
CA GLY A 140 13.92 27.50 -1.69
C GLY A 140 13.27 26.16 -1.98
N LYS A 141 12.08 25.86 -1.42
CA LYS A 141 11.29 24.66 -1.71
C LYS A 141 9.94 25.03 -2.34
N THR A 142 9.43 24.13 -3.16
CA THR A 142 8.13 24.29 -3.83
C THR A 142 7.16 23.18 -3.43
N TRP A 143 5.88 23.36 -3.74
CA TRP A 143 4.88 22.31 -3.59
C TRP A 143 5.25 21.04 -4.41
N LYS A 144 5.94 21.22 -5.54
CA LYS A 144 6.42 20.12 -6.39
C LYS A 144 7.46 19.26 -5.69
N ASP A 145 8.33 19.88 -4.90
CA ASP A 145 9.34 19.16 -4.12
C ASP A 145 8.70 18.33 -3.01
N TYR A 146 7.64 18.86 -2.38
CA TYR A 146 6.87 18.12 -1.38
C TYR A 146 6.18 16.90 -2.00
N VAL A 147 5.53 17.06 -3.15
CA VAL A 147 4.86 15.96 -3.85
C VAL A 147 5.85 14.87 -4.26
N ARG A 148 7.05 15.25 -4.69
CA ARG A 148 8.15 14.31 -5.04
C ARG A 148 8.86 13.69 -3.84
N ALA A 149 8.69 14.23 -2.65
CA ALA A 149 9.33 13.67 -1.46
C ALA A 149 8.84 12.23 -1.24
N THR A 150 9.77 11.27 -1.24
CA THR A 150 9.44 9.85 -1.04
C THR A 150 8.88 9.62 0.36
N ARG A 151 7.81 8.86 0.44
CA ARG A 151 7.17 8.40 1.68
C ARG A 151 6.99 6.89 1.61
N MET A 152 7.22 6.22 2.73
CA MET A 152 7.04 4.78 2.83
C MET A 152 6.43 4.42 4.18
N GLU A 153 5.44 3.54 4.17
CA GLU A 153 4.90 2.86 5.34
C GLU A 153 5.39 1.41 5.36
N MET A 154 6.06 1.04 6.44
CA MET A 154 6.61 -0.31 6.62
C MET A 154 5.60 -1.17 7.37
N THR A 155 5.32 -2.39 6.86
CA THR A 155 4.24 -3.25 7.34
C THR A 155 2.92 -2.47 7.39
N CYS A 156 2.48 -2.06 6.18
CA CYS A 156 1.48 -1.01 6.06
C CYS A 156 0.05 -1.45 6.47
N GLY A 157 -0.22 -2.74 6.67
CA GLY A 157 -1.58 -3.21 6.93
C GLY A 157 -2.56 -2.68 5.88
N GLU A 158 -3.59 -1.97 6.31
CA GLU A 158 -4.56 -1.27 5.46
C GLU A 158 -4.09 0.16 5.06
N ALA A 159 -2.81 0.50 5.25
CA ALA A 159 -2.14 1.76 4.93
C ALA A 159 -2.66 3.03 5.65
N PRO A 160 -2.93 3.01 6.98
CA PRO A 160 -3.50 4.15 7.69
C PRO A 160 -2.59 5.38 7.77
N TYR A 161 -1.27 5.22 7.60
CA TYR A 161 -0.34 6.34 7.52
C TYR A 161 -0.26 6.96 6.12
N LEU A 162 -0.57 6.20 5.08
CA LEU A 162 -0.57 6.70 3.70
C LEU A 162 -1.89 7.35 3.34
N VAL A 163 -3.02 6.69 3.67
CA VAL A 163 -4.38 7.18 3.40
C VAL A 163 -5.28 6.93 4.61
N SER A 164 -6.12 7.89 4.95
CA SER A 164 -6.94 7.84 6.15
C SER A 164 -8.41 8.06 5.82
N ARG A 165 -9.03 7.07 5.15
CA ARG A 165 -10.46 7.11 4.81
C ARG A 165 -11.35 6.92 6.03
N TYR A 166 -10.88 6.14 7.00
CA TYR A 166 -11.54 5.84 8.26
C TYR A 166 -10.49 5.53 9.34
N ASP A 167 -10.89 5.58 10.59
CA ASP A 167 -10.07 5.12 11.70
C ASP A 167 -10.07 3.59 11.76
N THR A 168 -8.92 2.96 11.60
CA THR A 168 -8.77 1.50 11.52
C THR A 168 -9.07 0.77 12.84
N THR A 169 -9.23 1.50 13.94
CA THR A 169 -9.57 0.93 15.25
C THR A 169 -11.05 1.07 15.60
N THR A 170 -11.71 2.14 15.15
CA THR A 170 -13.12 2.42 15.46
C THR A 170 -14.05 2.22 14.28
N GLY A 171 -13.55 2.32 13.04
CA GLY A 171 -14.34 2.34 11.81
C GLY A 171 -15.03 3.69 11.55
N GLU A 172 -14.70 4.73 12.31
CA GLU A 172 -15.25 6.06 12.07
C GLU A 172 -14.69 6.64 10.78
N GLU A 173 -15.57 7.09 9.88
CA GLU A 173 -15.18 7.71 8.62
C GLU A 173 -14.50 9.06 8.86
N ILE A 174 -13.41 9.30 8.14
CA ILE A 174 -12.68 10.58 8.18
C ILE A 174 -13.01 11.35 6.90
N PRO A 175 -13.73 12.51 7.01
CA PRO A 175 -14.03 13.36 5.87
C PRO A 175 -12.79 13.77 5.09
N LEU A 176 -12.91 13.94 3.78
CA LEU A 176 -11.77 14.18 2.88
C LEU A 176 -10.87 15.34 3.34
N GLU A 177 -11.47 16.42 3.80
CA GLU A 177 -10.76 17.62 4.29
C GLU A 177 -10.03 17.39 5.63
N GLN A 178 -10.41 16.36 6.38
CA GLN A 178 -9.81 16.00 7.67
C GLN A 178 -8.78 14.87 7.57
N ARG A 179 -8.58 14.30 6.38
CA ARG A 179 -7.64 13.20 6.17
C ARG A 179 -6.21 13.59 6.48
N ILE A 180 -5.48 12.64 7.06
CA ILE A 180 -4.16 12.87 7.67
C ILE A 180 -3.04 12.04 7.04
N GLY A 181 -3.38 11.13 6.13
CA GLY A 181 -2.41 10.26 5.47
C GLY A 181 -1.36 11.04 4.66
N LEU A 182 -0.16 10.51 4.56
CA LEU A 182 0.94 11.16 3.83
C LEU A 182 0.62 11.36 2.33
N LEU A 183 -0.12 10.44 1.72
CA LEU A 183 -0.60 10.59 0.35
C LEU A 183 -1.79 11.55 0.28
N ASP A 184 -2.71 11.53 1.28
CA ASP A 184 -3.80 12.51 1.37
C ASP A 184 -3.25 13.94 1.37
N ARG A 185 -2.18 14.21 2.14
CA ARG A 185 -1.51 15.51 2.21
C ARG A 185 -0.90 15.91 0.87
N LYS A 186 -0.27 14.98 0.16
CA LYS A 186 0.23 15.24 -1.19
C LYS A 186 -0.90 15.58 -2.16
N LEU A 187 -2.01 14.84 -2.13
CA LEU A 187 -3.16 15.09 -3.00
C LEU A 187 -3.87 16.41 -2.67
N ARG A 188 -3.94 16.80 -1.39
CA ARG A 188 -4.35 18.13 -0.97
C ARG A 188 -3.46 19.19 -1.60
N VAL A 189 -2.14 19.07 -1.47
CA VAL A 189 -1.17 20.01 -2.06
C VAL A 189 -1.31 20.10 -3.58
N VAL A 190 -1.48 18.97 -4.26
CA VAL A 190 -1.77 18.95 -5.71
C VAL A 190 -3.06 19.71 -6.01
N SER A 191 -4.13 19.45 -5.25
CA SER A 191 -5.43 20.09 -5.45
C SER A 191 -5.41 21.60 -5.20
N GLU A 192 -4.59 22.07 -4.26
CA GLU A 192 -4.41 23.50 -3.95
C GLU A 192 -3.59 24.25 -5.02
N ASN A 193 -2.79 23.55 -5.84
CA ASN A 193 -1.80 24.17 -6.73
C ASN A 193 -1.99 23.86 -8.22
N THR A 194 -3.07 23.18 -8.59
CA THR A 194 -3.39 22.89 -9.99
C THR A 194 -4.81 23.31 -10.33
N GLU A 195 -5.04 23.78 -11.57
CA GLU A 195 -6.34 24.25 -12.01
C GLU A 195 -7.00 23.28 -13.01
N THR A 196 -6.23 22.66 -13.88
CA THR A 196 -6.76 21.77 -14.91
C THR A 196 -6.71 20.30 -14.48
N SER A 197 -7.66 19.51 -14.99
CA SER A 197 -7.67 18.07 -14.71
C SER A 197 -6.43 17.33 -15.26
N GLY A 198 -5.84 17.79 -16.36
CA GLY A 198 -4.62 17.23 -16.92
C GLY A 198 -3.43 17.45 -15.99
N GLU A 199 -3.20 18.70 -15.56
CA GLU A 199 -2.12 19.03 -14.64
C GLU A 199 -2.29 18.31 -13.28
N TRP A 200 -3.51 18.26 -12.76
CA TRP A 200 -3.81 17.54 -11.53
C TRP A 200 -3.46 16.05 -11.65
N LEU A 201 -3.85 15.39 -12.76
CA LEU A 201 -3.55 13.98 -13.01
C LEU A 201 -2.04 13.72 -13.07
N ASP A 202 -1.27 14.56 -13.74
CA ASP A 202 0.18 14.42 -13.85
C ASP A 202 0.85 14.49 -12.46
N TRP A 203 0.40 15.41 -11.61
CA TRP A 203 0.95 15.57 -10.27
C TRP A 203 0.40 14.55 -9.27
N ALA A 204 -0.84 14.10 -9.41
CA ALA A 204 -1.36 12.98 -8.64
C ALA A 204 -0.57 11.71 -8.94
N GLN A 205 -0.31 11.38 -10.22
CA GLN A 205 0.56 10.27 -10.59
C GLN A 205 1.95 10.40 -9.95
N THR A 206 2.54 11.61 -9.97
CA THR A 206 3.82 11.89 -9.30
C THR A 206 3.75 11.63 -7.79
N ALA A 207 2.64 12.00 -7.12
CA ALA A 207 2.42 11.72 -5.71
C ALA A 207 2.41 10.20 -5.43
N TYR A 208 1.67 9.44 -6.24
CA TYR A 208 1.61 7.97 -6.13
C TYR A 208 2.96 7.32 -6.43
N MET A 209 3.69 7.75 -7.46
CA MET A 209 5.02 7.25 -7.79
C MET A 209 6.05 7.45 -6.68
N ASN A 210 5.81 8.39 -5.76
CA ASN A 210 6.68 8.69 -4.62
C ASN A 210 6.06 8.29 -3.28
N THR A 211 5.12 7.32 -3.29
CA THR A 211 4.49 6.78 -2.09
C THR A 211 4.55 5.26 -2.15
N TYR A 212 5.13 4.63 -1.11
CA TYR A 212 5.46 3.22 -1.07
C TYR A 212 4.93 2.58 0.20
N GLY A 213 4.73 1.25 0.15
CA GLY A 213 4.41 0.44 1.31
C GLY A 213 4.68 -1.02 1.04
N PHE A 214 4.87 -1.81 2.08
CA PHE A 214 4.89 -3.26 1.96
C PHE A 214 4.12 -3.92 3.10
N GLU A 215 3.60 -5.09 2.83
CA GLU A 215 2.84 -5.88 3.77
C GLU A 215 3.17 -7.37 3.58
N TRP A 216 3.05 -8.13 4.66
CA TRP A 216 3.22 -9.58 4.63
C TRP A 216 1.97 -10.27 4.09
N GLN A 217 0.81 -9.92 4.63
CA GLN A 217 -0.47 -10.56 4.36
C GLN A 217 -1.12 -10.01 3.09
N GLY A 218 -1.56 -10.92 2.21
CA GLY A 218 -2.15 -10.53 0.94
C GLY A 218 -3.50 -9.82 1.08
N ASP A 219 -4.34 -10.21 2.05
CA ASP A 219 -5.63 -9.57 2.29
C ASP A 219 -5.48 -8.11 2.74
N ASN A 220 -4.59 -7.84 3.69
CA ASN A 220 -4.29 -6.48 4.14
C ASN A 220 -3.67 -5.64 3.01
N LEU A 221 -2.75 -6.24 2.23
CA LEU A 221 -2.15 -5.55 1.08
C LEU A 221 -3.19 -5.17 0.02
N LEU A 222 -4.18 -6.04 -0.25
CA LEU A 222 -5.26 -5.71 -1.17
C LEU A 222 -6.10 -4.54 -0.63
N LEU A 223 -6.52 -4.59 0.64
CA LEU A 223 -7.25 -3.50 1.28
C LEU A 223 -6.49 -2.16 1.21
N ALA A 224 -5.17 -2.18 1.45
CA ALA A 224 -4.32 -1.01 1.29
C ALA A 224 -4.34 -0.47 -0.14
N ARG A 225 -4.17 -1.35 -1.14
CA ARG A 225 -4.20 -0.98 -2.56
C ARG A 225 -5.54 -0.39 -2.98
N GLU A 226 -6.63 -0.96 -2.51
CA GLU A 226 -8.00 -0.47 -2.73
C GLU A 226 -8.21 0.90 -2.09
N ALA A 227 -7.79 1.06 -0.83
CA ALA A 227 -7.88 2.33 -0.13
C ALA A 227 -7.14 3.46 -0.87
N LEU A 228 -5.92 3.19 -1.37
CA LEU A 228 -5.18 4.16 -2.18
C LEU A 228 -5.91 4.47 -3.50
N LEU A 229 -6.43 3.46 -4.21
CA LEU A 229 -7.14 3.70 -5.47
C LEU A 229 -8.39 4.54 -5.26
N TRP A 230 -9.17 4.23 -4.23
CA TRP A 230 -10.39 4.99 -3.92
C TRP A 230 -10.09 6.42 -3.51
N THR A 231 -9.04 6.63 -2.73
CA THR A 231 -8.54 7.97 -2.37
C THR A 231 -8.25 8.82 -3.62
N PHE A 232 -7.65 8.26 -4.66
CA PHE A 232 -7.47 8.97 -5.93
C PHE A 232 -8.81 9.40 -6.55
N ILE A 233 -9.79 8.50 -6.60
CA ILE A 233 -11.10 8.76 -7.18
C ILE A 233 -11.81 9.88 -6.39
N GLU A 234 -11.79 9.80 -5.05
CA GLU A 234 -12.45 10.76 -4.16
C GLU A 234 -11.83 12.17 -4.29
N TYR A 235 -10.51 12.31 -4.29
CA TYR A 235 -9.85 13.62 -4.48
C TYR A 235 -10.12 14.20 -5.86
N TYR A 236 -10.12 13.38 -6.91
CA TYR A 236 -10.45 13.85 -8.26
C TYR A 236 -11.91 14.32 -8.35
N GLN A 237 -12.85 13.56 -7.79
CA GLN A 237 -14.27 13.93 -7.74
C GLN A 237 -14.51 15.21 -6.92
N ALA A 238 -13.88 15.34 -5.77
CA ALA A 238 -13.99 16.53 -4.92
C ALA A 238 -13.49 17.78 -5.67
N LYS A 239 -12.41 17.67 -6.45
CA LYS A 239 -11.82 18.81 -7.18
C LYS A 239 -12.62 19.16 -8.46
N PHE A 240 -13.06 18.17 -9.23
CA PHE A 240 -13.61 18.39 -10.59
C PHE A 240 -15.08 18.06 -10.73
N HIS A 241 -15.76 17.58 -9.69
CA HIS A 241 -17.17 17.19 -9.68
C HIS A 241 -17.54 16.20 -10.80
N LYS A 242 -16.63 15.31 -11.15
CA LYS A 242 -16.80 14.27 -12.17
C LYS A 242 -15.88 13.08 -11.88
N GLN A 243 -16.24 11.92 -12.43
CA GLN A 243 -15.40 10.73 -12.34
C GLN A 243 -14.12 10.88 -13.18
N PRO A 244 -12.96 10.35 -12.69
CA PRO A 244 -11.79 10.19 -13.53
C PRO A 244 -12.07 9.19 -14.65
N MET A 245 -11.37 9.33 -15.79
CA MET A 245 -11.47 8.36 -16.87
C MET A 245 -10.88 7.00 -16.45
N LEU A 246 -11.46 5.90 -16.92
CA LEU A 246 -11.00 4.54 -16.63
C LEU A 246 -9.49 4.36 -16.93
N LYS A 247 -8.98 4.97 -18.00
CA LYS A 247 -7.54 4.95 -18.32
C LYS A 247 -6.68 5.54 -17.19
N SER A 248 -7.14 6.61 -16.55
CA SER A 248 -6.41 7.21 -15.41
C SER A 248 -6.48 6.32 -14.18
N ILE A 249 -7.63 5.69 -13.93
CA ILE A 249 -7.83 4.73 -12.84
C ILE A 249 -6.90 3.53 -13.03
N ASN A 250 -6.86 2.92 -14.22
CA ASN A 250 -5.98 1.80 -14.55
C ASN A 250 -4.49 2.16 -14.34
N TYR A 251 -4.09 3.38 -14.74
CA TYR A 251 -2.71 3.79 -14.57
C TYR A 251 -2.33 4.02 -13.11
N ILE A 252 -3.22 4.58 -12.30
CA ILE A 252 -3.03 4.69 -10.85
C ILE A 252 -2.99 3.30 -10.19
N ALA A 253 -3.90 2.38 -10.56
CA ALA A 253 -3.87 1.00 -10.08
C ALA A 253 -2.52 0.32 -10.42
N TYR A 254 -1.99 0.56 -11.62
CA TYR A 254 -0.69 0.07 -12.03
C TYR A 254 0.47 0.65 -11.18
N ILE A 255 0.45 1.94 -10.86
CA ILE A 255 1.46 2.54 -9.96
C ILE A 255 1.36 1.91 -8.57
N ILE A 256 0.13 1.78 -8.03
CA ILE A 256 -0.13 1.19 -6.72
C ILE A 256 0.40 -0.24 -6.66
N SER A 257 0.13 -1.07 -7.68
CA SER A 257 0.56 -2.48 -7.68
C SER A 257 2.09 -2.66 -7.69
N TRP A 258 2.85 -1.65 -8.15
CA TRP A 258 4.31 -1.62 -8.05
C TRP A 258 4.81 -1.07 -6.72
N ASN A 259 4.10 -0.12 -6.13
CA ASN A 259 4.57 0.65 -4.99
C ASN A 259 4.10 0.11 -3.65
N LEU A 260 3.03 -0.70 -3.64
CA LEU A 260 2.63 -1.49 -2.50
C LEU A 260 2.85 -2.97 -2.86
N TRP A 261 3.78 -3.65 -2.21
CA TRP A 261 4.16 -5.03 -2.58
C TRP A 261 4.18 -5.97 -1.37
N GLN A 262 4.06 -7.28 -1.64
CA GLN A 262 4.10 -8.31 -0.62
C GLN A 262 5.55 -8.66 -0.29
N MET A 263 5.95 -8.56 1.00
CA MET A 263 7.34 -8.74 1.40
C MET A 263 7.49 -9.13 2.87
N ASP A 264 8.46 -10.02 3.14
CA ASP A 264 9.08 -10.15 4.46
C ASP A 264 10.01 -8.95 4.69
N GLY A 265 9.57 -8.01 5.52
CA GLY A 265 10.29 -6.75 5.77
C GLY A 265 11.64 -6.94 6.47
N LEU A 266 11.86 -8.08 7.13
CA LEU A 266 13.13 -8.39 7.79
C LEU A 266 14.16 -8.98 6.83
N LYS A 267 13.71 -9.54 5.70
CA LYS A 267 14.58 -10.23 4.73
C LYS A 267 14.63 -9.55 3.37
N GLY A 268 13.63 -8.74 3.02
CA GLY A 268 13.52 -8.10 1.71
C GLY A 268 13.14 -9.07 0.58
N VAL A 269 12.59 -10.24 0.92
CA VAL A 269 12.16 -11.27 -0.02
C VAL A 269 10.64 -11.47 0.06
N VAL A 270 10.07 -12.14 -0.95
CA VAL A 270 8.69 -12.62 -0.90
C VAL A 270 8.51 -13.50 0.35
N PRO A 271 7.41 -13.35 1.12
CA PRO A 271 7.17 -14.14 2.32
C PRO A 271 7.38 -15.63 2.09
N ASP A 272 8.11 -16.28 3.00
CA ASP A 272 8.43 -17.72 3.01
C ASP A 272 9.10 -18.27 1.73
N SER A 273 9.66 -17.41 0.88
CA SER A 273 10.36 -17.86 -0.34
C SER A 273 11.76 -18.41 -0.08
N CYS A 274 12.33 -18.21 1.11
CA CYS A 274 13.59 -18.87 1.49
C CYS A 274 13.37 -20.36 1.70
N HIS A 275 14.31 -21.17 1.21
CA HIS A 275 14.23 -22.63 1.28
C HIS A 275 15.56 -23.25 1.73
N ALA A 276 15.50 -24.49 2.21
CA ALA A 276 16.69 -25.25 2.48
C ALA A 276 17.35 -25.73 1.17
N GLU A 277 18.67 -25.66 1.11
CA GLU A 277 19.47 -26.20 0.00
C GLU A 277 19.99 -27.59 0.35
N ILE A 278 20.05 -28.46 -0.64
CA ILE A 278 20.65 -29.80 -0.47
C ILE A 278 22.11 -29.71 -0.87
N GLU A 279 23.00 -29.76 0.10
CA GLU A 279 24.45 -29.86 -0.15
C GLU A 279 24.86 -31.34 -0.28
N MET A 280 25.33 -31.69 -1.45
CA MET A 280 25.85 -33.05 -1.69
C MET A 280 27.11 -33.25 -0.86
N VAL A 281 27.08 -34.21 0.06
CA VAL A 281 28.19 -34.47 0.99
C VAL A 281 29.39 -35.11 0.27
N ASP A 282 29.16 -35.87 -0.81
CA ASP A 282 30.18 -36.53 -1.64
C ASP A 282 29.67 -36.64 -3.08
N LEU A 283 30.62 -36.62 -4.05
CA LEU A 283 30.34 -36.80 -5.48
C LEU A 283 29.76 -38.20 -5.83
N PHE A 284 29.88 -39.12 -4.93
CA PHE A 284 29.48 -40.53 -5.10
C PHE A 284 28.36 -40.98 -4.16
N SER A 285 27.91 -40.14 -3.22
CA SER A 285 26.77 -40.43 -2.35
C SER A 285 25.50 -39.74 -2.85
N SER A 286 24.40 -40.49 -2.85
CA SER A 286 23.07 -39.91 -3.10
C SER A 286 22.48 -39.21 -1.85
N GLU A 287 23.23 -39.12 -0.76
CA GLU A 287 22.80 -38.49 0.48
C GLU A 287 23.20 -37.01 0.48
N GLY A 288 22.23 -36.14 0.39
CA GLY A 288 22.39 -34.70 0.59
C GLY A 288 22.09 -34.31 2.04
N LYS A 289 22.84 -33.35 2.58
CA LYS A 289 22.54 -32.70 3.86
C LYS A 289 21.77 -31.43 3.63
N GLU A 290 20.60 -31.30 4.26
CA GLU A 290 19.86 -30.04 4.24
C GLU A 290 20.64 -28.95 4.95
N LYS A 291 20.84 -27.84 4.25
CA LYS A 291 21.46 -26.64 4.76
C LYS A 291 20.42 -25.48 4.68
N PRO A 292 20.11 -24.84 5.80
CA PRO A 292 19.16 -23.72 5.79
C PRO A 292 19.73 -22.56 4.98
N CYS A 293 18.84 -21.70 4.47
CA CYS A 293 19.20 -20.46 3.80
C CYS A 293 20.21 -19.64 4.63
N GLN A 294 21.34 -19.27 4.03
CA GLN A 294 22.42 -18.57 4.72
C GLN A 294 21.96 -17.26 5.35
N GLY A 295 21.18 -16.46 4.62
CA GLY A 295 20.63 -15.19 5.14
C GLY A 295 19.69 -15.40 6.34
N CYS A 296 18.96 -16.54 6.39
CA CYS A 296 18.12 -16.86 7.55
C CYS A 296 18.97 -17.26 8.78
N VAL A 297 20.17 -17.76 8.58
CA VAL A 297 21.08 -18.16 9.67
C VAL A 297 21.85 -16.97 10.23
N ASP A 298 22.37 -16.09 9.36
CA ASP A 298 23.25 -14.99 9.77
C ASP A 298 22.52 -13.64 9.89
N GLY A 299 21.24 -13.57 9.47
CA GLY A 299 20.45 -12.34 9.45
C GLY A 299 20.90 -11.33 8.40
N GLY A 300 21.65 -11.77 7.40
CA GLY A 300 22.21 -10.89 6.36
C GLY A 300 21.26 -10.66 5.19
N TYR A 301 20.83 -9.44 4.95
CA TYR A 301 19.89 -9.07 3.88
C TYR A 301 20.29 -9.53 2.47
N TYR A 302 21.57 -9.72 2.19
CA TYR A 302 22.07 -10.05 0.84
C TYR A 302 22.33 -11.55 0.62
N HIS A 303 22.13 -12.37 1.63
CA HIS A 303 22.50 -13.80 1.63
C HIS A 303 21.29 -14.74 1.59
N HIS A 304 20.09 -14.20 1.37
CA HIS A 304 18.90 -15.00 1.22
C HIS A 304 18.86 -15.70 -0.15
N ASN A 305 18.43 -16.96 -0.17
CA ASN A 305 18.15 -17.70 -1.40
C ASN A 305 16.68 -17.61 -1.84
N GLY A 306 15.86 -16.84 -1.10
CA GLY A 306 14.49 -16.51 -1.47
C GLY A 306 14.40 -15.50 -2.63
N THR A 307 13.19 -15.24 -3.09
CA THR A 307 12.91 -14.30 -4.18
C THR A 307 12.93 -12.87 -3.67
N TYR A 308 13.94 -12.09 -4.01
CA TYR A 308 14.06 -10.70 -3.62
C TYR A 308 12.98 -9.83 -4.27
N CYS A 309 12.29 -9.03 -3.46
CA CYS A 309 11.22 -8.16 -3.91
C CYS A 309 11.72 -7.04 -4.81
N LEU A 310 10.95 -6.78 -5.87
CA LEU A 310 11.20 -5.76 -6.88
C LEU A 310 10.25 -4.57 -6.68
N LEU A 311 10.79 -3.38 -6.91
CA LEU A 311 10.01 -2.15 -6.99
C LEU A 311 10.44 -1.32 -8.20
N ARG A 312 9.69 -0.27 -8.53
CA ARG A 312 10.04 0.66 -9.59
C ARG A 312 10.68 1.93 -9.03
N ASP A 313 11.82 2.28 -9.64
CA ASP A 313 12.47 3.57 -9.49
C ASP A 313 11.96 4.49 -10.62
N TRP A 314 10.87 5.22 -10.29
CA TRP A 314 10.13 6.01 -11.26
C TRP A 314 10.95 7.18 -11.79
N GLY A 315 10.88 7.41 -13.10
CA GLY A 315 11.62 8.48 -13.77
C GLY A 315 13.09 8.18 -14.04
N VAL A 316 13.63 7.07 -13.54
CA VAL A 316 15.01 6.65 -13.81
C VAL A 316 15.04 5.64 -14.94
N LYS A 317 15.88 5.91 -15.93
CA LYS A 317 16.10 5.02 -17.08
C LYS A 317 16.99 3.85 -16.69
N ASP A 318 16.57 2.63 -17.04
CA ASP A 318 17.39 1.44 -16.81
C ASP A 318 18.67 1.50 -17.66
N PRO A 319 19.85 1.36 -17.06
CA PRO A 319 21.11 1.47 -17.78
C PRO A 319 21.37 0.31 -18.76
N VAL A 320 20.73 -0.85 -18.52
CA VAL A 320 20.89 -2.07 -19.32
C VAL A 320 19.81 -2.19 -20.38
N THR A 321 18.52 -2.25 -19.93
CA THR A 321 17.38 -2.47 -20.83
C THR A 321 16.97 -1.23 -21.61
N LYS A 322 17.41 -0.04 -21.16
CA LYS A 322 17.03 1.28 -21.71
C LYS A 322 15.53 1.62 -21.50
N GLU A 323 14.81 0.82 -20.78
CA GLU A 323 13.43 1.10 -20.39
C GLU A 323 13.34 2.28 -19.42
N ASN A 324 12.28 3.05 -19.47
CA ASN A 324 11.98 4.05 -18.45
C ASN A 324 11.44 3.36 -17.21
N ASN A 325 11.65 3.98 -16.05
CA ASN A 325 11.19 3.45 -14.75
C ASN A 325 11.88 2.11 -14.41
N ARG A 326 13.13 2.21 -14.03
CA ARG A 326 14.01 1.07 -13.72
C ARG A 326 13.42 0.15 -12.65
N LYS A 327 13.54 -1.16 -12.86
CA LYS A 327 13.26 -2.16 -11.82
C LYS A 327 14.51 -2.32 -10.94
N ILE A 328 14.31 -2.28 -9.63
CA ILE A 328 15.36 -2.48 -8.64
C ILE A 328 14.88 -3.43 -7.55
N ARG A 329 15.80 -4.14 -6.91
CA ARG A 329 15.46 -4.90 -5.70
C ARG A 329 15.34 -3.94 -4.52
N PHE A 330 14.39 -4.19 -3.63
CA PHE A 330 14.23 -3.39 -2.41
C PHE A 330 15.53 -3.30 -1.60
N ILE A 331 16.22 -4.41 -1.46
CA ILE A 331 17.48 -4.47 -0.70
C ILE A 331 18.60 -3.60 -1.27
N ASP A 332 18.56 -3.27 -2.56
CA ASP A 332 19.57 -2.40 -3.18
C ASP A 332 19.43 -0.93 -2.73
N LEU A 333 18.32 -0.57 -2.07
CA LEU A 333 18.12 0.73 -1.42
C LEU A 333 18.71 0.80 -0.01
N ILE A 334 18.97 -0.36 0.62
CA ILE A 334 19.59 -0.44 1.93
C ILE A 334 21.09 -0.16 1.75
N LYS A 335 21.55 0.92 2.33
CA LYS A 335 22.98 1.24 2.31
C LYS A 335 23.76 0.17 3.08
N LYS A 336 24.81 -0.37 2.44
CA LYS A 336 25.78 -1.26 3.08
C LYS A 336 26.57 -0.53 4.16
#